data_a09ada89ca9320afbba3a3e7b34024a0
#
_entry.id   a09ada89ca9320afbba3a3e7b34024a0
#
_cell.length_a   1.000
_cell.length_b   1.000
_cell.length_c   1.000
_cell.angle_alpha   90.00
_cell.angle_beta   90.00
_cell.angle_gamma   90.00
#
_symmetry.space_group_name_H-M   'P 1'
#
loop_
_entity.id
_entity.type
_entity.pdbx_description
1 polymer ?
#
loop_
_entity_poly.entity_id
_entity_poly.type
_entity_poly.pdbx_seq_one_letter_code
_entity_poly.pdbx_strand_id
1 'polypeptide(L)'
;EDILLSYPVTLLVFERLSLPLRVGDKTLAEIAVERGIRVQLLTNLLQLSLGRTLSEVNPFVLEDVPHLIDFLLNGHEYYINEANPNIAALLASVLPDTDTPNGELLRKFFDRYMQEAREHFDYEHDVVFPYARLLFTKRDSGDYRMQEYKHRHTDIRVKLEDLEHLLLRYLPPLLDASLARRLLY
;
A
#
# COMPACT_ATOMS: atom_id res chain seq x y z
N GLU A 1 7.34 -16.33 -15.05
CA GLU A 1 5.91 -16.69 -15.08
C GLU A 1 5.50 -17.36 -13.76
N ASP A 2 6.23 -18.34 -13.28
CA ASP A 2 5.90 -19.18 -12.12
C ASP A 2 5.60 -18.37 -10.84
N ILE A 3 6.35 -17.31 -10.57
CA ILE A 3 6.14 -16.49 -9.37
C ILE A 3 4.78 -15.80 -9.37
N LEU A 4 4.33 -15.30 -10.53
CA LEU A 4 3.04 -14.62 -10.67
C LEU A 4 1.86 -15.58 -10.49
N LEU A 5 2.00 -16.81 -10.99
CA LEU A 5 0.98 -17.84 -10.86
C LEU A 5 0.94 -18.45 -9.45
N SER A 6 2.10 -18.66 -8.85
CA SER A 6 2.21 -19.26 -7.50
C SER A 6 1.84 -18.28 -6.39
N TYR A 7 2.09 -16.99 -6.61
CA TYR A 7 1.91 -15.93 -5.61
C TYR A 7 1.21 -14.70 -6.21
N PRO A 8 -0.12 -14.72 -6.38
CA PRO A 8 -0.87 -13.63 -7.05
C PRO A 8 -0.64 -12.23 -6.46
N VAL A 9 -0.32 -12.13 -5.17
CA VAL A 9 0.02 -10.85 -4.52
C VAL A 9 1.22 -10.13 -5.18
N THR A 10 2.10 -10.88 -5.84
CA THR A 10 3.24 -10.31 -6.58
C THR A 10 2.83 -9.54 -7.83
N LEU A 11 1.61 -9.73 -8.33
CA LEU A 11 1.05 -8.94 -9.44
C LEU A 11 0.99 -7.45 -9.08
N LEU A 12 0.68 -7.11 -7.81
CA LEU A 12 0.69 -5.72 -7.34
C LEU A 12 2.07 -5.08 -7.42
N VAL A 13 3.14 -5.85 -7.21
CA VAL A 13 4.51 -5.33 -7.37
C VAL A 13 4.81 -5.03 -8.84
N PHE A 14 4.40 -5.92 -9.73
CA PHE A 14 4.57 -5.73 -11.17
C PHE A 14 3.78 -4.51 -11.66
N GLU A 15 2.53 -4.38 -11.25
CA GLU A 15 1.66 -3.25 -11.59
C GLU A 15 2.25 -1.92 -11.10
N ARG A 16 2.60 -1.84 -9.80
CA ARG A 16 3.15 -0.63 -9.19
C ARG A 16 4.50 -0.20 -9.75
N LEU A 17 5.30 -1.14 -10.26
CA LEU A 17 6.54 -0.84 -10.99
C LEU A 17 6.31 -0.67 -12.51
N SER A 18 5.06 -0.70 -12.98
CA SER A 18 4.69 -0.66 -14.40
C SER A 18 5.41 -1.73 -15.23
N LEU A 19 5.61 -2.93 -14.64
CA LEU A 19 6.23 -4.05 -15.31
C LEU A 19 5.21 -4.80 -16.17
N PRO A 20 5.63 -5.40 -17.32
CA PRO A 20 4.72 -6.16 -18.16
C PRO A 20 4.31 -7.46 -17.44
N LEU A 21 3.02 -7.79 -17.49
CA LEU A 21 2.53 -9.08 -16.99
C LEU A 21 2.85 -10.23 -17.97
N ARG A 22 3.03 -9.92 -19.26
CA ARG A 22 3.45 -10.88 -20.27
C ARG A 22 4.97 -11.04 -20.23
N VAL A 23 5.46 -11.88 -19.33
CA VAL A 23 6.89 -12.07 -19.06
C VAL A 23 7.50 -13.26 -19.81
N GLY A 24 6.68 -14.22 -20.28
CA GLY A 24 7.17 -15.45 -20.94
C GLY A 24 8.18 -16.18 -20.03
N ASP A 25 9.27 -16.66 -20.63
CA ASP A 25 10.33 -17.38 -19.94
C ASP A 25 11.40 -16.48 -19.32
N LYS A 26 11.17 -15.15 -19.29
CA LYS A 26 12.14 -14.20 -18.73
C LYS A 26 12.33 -14.41 -17.25
N THR A 27 13.57 -14.33 -16.82
CA THR A 27 13.96 -14.25 -15.41
C THR A 27 13.66 -12.87 -14.81
N LEU A 28 13.56 -12.80 -13.48
CA LEU A 28 13.43 -11.52 -12.79
C LEU A 28 14.59 -10.55 -13.10
N ALA A 29 15.78 -11.09 -13.31
CA ALA A 29 16.95 -10.29 -13.68
C ALA A 29 16.78 -9.64 -15.05
N GLU A 30 16.33 -10.37 -16.06
CA GLU A 30 16.07 -9.84 -17.40
C GLU A 30 14.98 -8.78 -17.39
N ILE A 31 13.88 -9.02 -16.66
CA ILE A 31 12.78 -8.05 -16.50
C ILE A 31 13.28 -6.76 -15.85
N ALA A 32 14.06 -6.88 -14.77
CA ALA A 32 14.59 -5.73 -14.05
C ALA A 32 15.55 -4.91 -14.95
N VAL A 33 16.45 -5.56 -15.66
CA VAL A 33 17.40 -4.91 -16.59
C VAL A 33 16.68 -4.18 -17.71
N GLU A 34 15.68 -4.79 -18.34
CA GLU A 34 14.88 -4.16 -19.40
C GLU A 34 14.16 -2.88 -18.96
N ARG A 35 13.88 -2.75 -17.68
CA ARG A 35 13.20 -1.59 -17.07
C ARG A 35 14.12 -0.63 -16.33
N GLY A 36 15.43 -0.89 -16.35
CA GLY A 36 16.42 -0.08 -15.65
C GLY A 36 16.29 -0.16 -14.12
N ILE A 37 15.66 -1.21 -13.61
CA ILE A 37 15.45 -1.44 -12.18
C ILE A 37 16.57 -2.35 -11.68
N ARG A 38 17.12 -2.06 -10.52
CA ARG A 38 18.07 -3.00 -9.88
C ARG A 38 17.35 -4.30 -9.54
N VAL A 39 17.95 -5.43 -9.91
CA VAL A 39 17.41 -6.76 -9.61
C VAL A 39 17.11 -6.93 -8.12
N GLN A 40 18.00 -6.38 -7.27
CA GLN A 40 17.83 -6.47 -5.82
C GLN A 40 16.61 -5.69 -5.32
N LEU A 41 16.31 -4.52 -5.92
CA LEU A 41 15.09 -3.77 -5.61
C LEU A 41 13.84 -4.59 -5.93
N LEU A 42 13.75 -5.14 -7.15
CA LEU A 42 12.61 -5.97 -7.55
C LEU A 42 12.46 -7.18 -6.62
N THR A 43 13.57 -7.86 -6.32
CA THR A 43 13.55 -9.03 -5.41
C THR A 43 13.09 -8.65 -4.01
N ASN A 44 13.57 -7.52 -3.47
CA ASN A 44 13.17 -7.02 -2.16
C ASN A 44 11.67 -6.74 -2.10
N LEU A 45 11.12 -6.02 -3.09
CA LEU A 45 9.69 -5.69 -3.13
C LEU A 45 8.82 -6.95 -3.25
N LEU A 46 9.24 -7.94 -4.03
CA LEU A 46 8.57 -9.24 -4.11
C LEU A 46 8.62 -9.97 -2.77
N GLN A 47 9.76 -10.00 -2.09
CA GLN A 47 9.88 -10.62 -0.77
C GLN A 47 9.01 -9.92 0.28
N LEU A 48 8.96 -8.58 0.29
CA LEU A 48 8.10 -7.81 1.17
C LEU A 48 6.61 -8.11 0.90
N SER A 49 6.21 -8.21 -0.37
CA SER A 49 4.82 -8.58 -0.73
C SER A 49 4.44 -10.00 -0.29
N LEU A 50 5.43 -10.87 -0.08
CA LEU A 50 5.26 -12.23 0.44
C LEU A 50 5.35 -12.30 1.99
N GLY A 51 5.32 -11.16 2.67
CA GLY A 51 5.30 -11.08 4.13
C GLY A 51 6.66 -11.05 4.81
N ARG A 52 7.77 -10.90 4.06
CA ARG A 52 9.08 -10.63 4.68
C ARG A 52 9.08 -9.22 5.30
N THR A 53 9.86 -9.06 6.34
CA THR A 53 10.08 -7.76 6.99
C THR A 53 11.26 -7.01 6.37
N LEU A 54 11.35 -5.70 6.63
CA LEU A 54 12.48 -4.88 6.15
C LEU A 54 13.84 -5.36 6.66
N SER A 55 13.89 -6.01 7.83
CA SER A 55 15.12 -6.59 8.38
C SER A 55 15.54 -7.91 7.72
N GLU A 56 14.66 -8.56 6.99
CA GLU A 56 14.89 -9.83 6.30
C GLU A 56 15.25 -9.68 4.82
N VAL A 57 15.15 -8.47 4.27
CA VAL A 57 15.53 -8.17 2.90
C VAL A 57 16.88 -7.44 2.86
N ASN A 58 17.54 -7.45 1.71
CA ASN A 58 18.79 -6.70 1.56
C ASN A 58 18.55 -5.18 1.69
N PRO A 59 19.54 -4.41 2.16
CA PRO A 59 19.39 -2.98 2.27
C PRO A 59 19.05 -2.31 0.94
N PHE A 60 18.10 -1.37 0.98
CA PHE A 60 17.85 -0.46 -0.13
C PHE A 60 19.02 0.51 -0.25
N VAL A 61 19.29 0.95 -1.46
CA VAL A 61 20.34 1.92 -1.76
C VAL A 61 19.76 3.20 -2.33
N LEU A 62 20.54 4.25 -2.39
CA LEU A 62 20.09 5.55 -2.85
C LEU A 62 19.57 5.52 -4.30
N GLU A 63 20.16 4.68 -5.13
CA GLU A 63 19.78 4.46 -6.52
C GLU A 63 18.36 3.84 -6.69
N ASP A 64 17.80 3.25 -5.64
CA ASP A 64 16.46 2.68 -5.65
C ASP A 64 15.37 3.77 -5.49
N VAL A 65 15.73 4.95 -4.97
CA VAL A 65 14.79 6.02 -4.59
C VAL A 65 13.82 6.41 -5.69
N PRO A 66 14.22 6.65 -6.95
CA PRO A 66 13.27 6.99 -8.00
C PRO A 66 12.19 5.93 -8.21
N HIS A 67 12.60 4.66 -8.30
CA HIS A 67 11.67 3.53 -8.50
C HIS A 67 10.80 3.25 -7.28
N LEU A 68 11.32 3.48 -6.06
CA LEU A 68 10.53 3.39 -4.82
C LEU A 68 9.45 4.47 -4.78
N ILE A 69 9.76 5.70 -5.20
CA ILE A 69 8.77 6.77 -5.30
C ILE A 69 7.68 6.38 -6.31
N ASP A 70 8.05 5.92 -7.50
CA ASP A 70 7.09 5.51 -8.53
C ASP A 70 6.23 4.34 -8.04
N PHE A 71 6.82 3.36 -7.35
CA PHE A 71 6.10 2.24 -6.72
C PHE A 71 5.08 2.71 -5.68
N LEU A 72 5.43 3.69 -4.83
CA LEU A 72 4.53 4.24 -3.82
C LEU A 72 3.42 5.08 -4.47
N LEU A 73 3.75 5.92 -5.45
CA LEU A 73 2.77 6.73 -6.20
C LEU A 73 1.70 5.86 -6.86
N ASN A 74 2.11 4.82 -7.59
CA ASN A 74 1.19 3.88 -8.20
C ASN A 74 0.39 3.09 -7.15
N GLY A 75 0.98 2.86 -5.96
CA GLY A 75 0.28 2.30 -4.81
C GLY A 75 -0.84 3.22 -4.29
N HIS A 76 -0.57 4.53 -4.17
CA HIS A 76 -1.57 5.53 -3.75
C HIS A 76 -2.74 5.60 -4.74
N GLU A 77 -2.43 5.62 -6.05
CA GLU A 77 -3.46 5.58 -7.11
C GLU A 77 -4.36 4.35 -6.98
N TYR A 78 -3.78 3.17 -6.79
CA TYR A 78 -4.54 1.94 -6.56
C TYR A 78 -5.44 2.05 -5.32
N TYR A 79 -4.91 2.55 -4.19
CA TYR A 79 -5.70 2.70 -2.98
C TYR A 79 -6.85 3.68 -3.14
N ILE A 80 -6.61 4.84 -3.76
CA ILE A 80 -7.63 5.88 -3.93
C ILE A 80 -8.71 5.45 -4.93
N ASN A 81 -8.31 4.88 -6.06
CA ASN A 81 -9.21 4.68 -7.19
C ASN A 81 -9.86 3.30 -7.22
N GLU A 82 -9.27 2.29 -6.55
CA GLU A 82 -9.76 0.91 -6.59
C GLU A 82 -10.04 0.31 -5.20
N ALA A 83 -9.03 0.19 -4.33
CA ALA A 83 -9.18 -0.52 -3.07
C ALA A 83 -10.24 0.14 -2.17
N ASN A 84 -10.12 1.45 -1.97
CA ASN A 84 -11.02 2.19 -1.08
C ASN A 84 -12.47 2.25 -1.55
N PRO A 85 -12.78 2.53 -2.84
CA PRO A 85 -14.14 2.43 -3.35
C PRO A 85 -14.73 1.02 -3.20
N ASN A 86 -13.93 -0.02 -3.41
CA ASN A 86 -14.36 -1.41 -3.26
C ASN A 86 -14.68 -1.75 -1.79
N ILE A 87 -13.84 -1.31 -0.84
CA ILE A 87 -14.09 -1.48 0.60
C ILE A 87 -15.34 -0.71 1.01
N ALA A 88 -15.51 0.53 0.55
CA ALA A 88 -16.71 1.34 0.83
C ALA A 88 -17.99 0.66 0.32
N ALA A 89 -17.96 0.12 -0.90
CA ALA A 89 -19.10 -0.61 -1.47
C ALA A 89 -19.41 -1.91 -0.69
N LEU A 90 -18.36 -2.64 -0.27
CA LEU A 90 -18.52 -3.83 0.59
C LEU A 90 -19.13 -3.46 1.94
N LEU A 91 -18.62 -2.43 2.61
CA LEU A 91 -19.18 -1.93 3.87
C LEU A 91 -20.65 -1.54 3.72
N ALA A 92 -21.00 -0.81 2.67
CA ALA A 92 -22.40 -0.46 2.39
C ALA A 92 -23.29 -1.67 2.16
N SER A 93 -22.77 -2.75 1.56
CA SER A 93 -23.53 -3.99 1.35
C SER A 93 -23.73 -4.82 2.62
N VAL A 94 -22.77 -4.74 3.54
CA VAL A 94 -22.76 -5.50 4.81
C VAL A 94 -23.52 -4.77 5.91
N LEU A 95 -23.57 -3.44 5.87
CA LEU A 95 -24.26 -2.58 6.81
C LEU A 95 -25.45 -1.87 6.13
N PRO A 96 -26.45 -2.61 5.65
CA PRO A 96 -27.58 -2.01 4.92
C PRO A 96 -28.41 -1.07 5.78
N ASP A 97 -28.52 -1.36 7.09
CA ASP A 97 -29.22 -0.52 8.06
C ASP A 97 -28.26 0.43 8.77
N THR A 98 -28.18 1.66 8.27
CA THR A 98 -27.44 2.75 8.94
C THR A 98 -28.07 3.18 10.26
N ASP A 99 -29.25 2.67 10.58
CA ASP A 99 -30.01 3.02 11.78
C ASP A 99 -29.53 2.30 13.05
N THR A 100 -28.51 1.43 12.94
CA THR A 100 -27.89 0.86 14.14
C THR A 100 -26.71 1.72 14.58
N PRO A 101 -26.57 2.01 15.90
CA PRO A 101 -25.47 2.81 16.42
C PRO A 101 -24.09 2.28 16.02
N ASN A 102 -23.95 0.96 15.88
CA ASN A 102 -22.69 0.32 15.46
C ASN A 102 -22.40 0.50 13.96
N GLY A 103 -23.42 0.44 13.11
CA GLY A 103 -23.27 0.69 11.67
C GLY A 103 -22.87 2.13 11.38
N GLU A 104 -23.49 3.08 12.07
CA GLU A 104 -23.13 4.51 11.96
C GLU A 104 -21.69 4.77 12.45
N LEU A 105 -21.28 4.14 13.58
CA LEU A 105 -19.95 4.25 14.13
C LEU A 105 -18.88 3.75 13.14
N LEU A 106 -19.08 2.54 12.58
CA LEU A 106 -18.14 1.95 11.59
C LEU A 106 -18.00 2.82 10.35
N ARG A 107 -19.12 3.34 9.83
CA ARG A 107 -19.09 4.23 8.65
C ARG A 107 -18.31 5.50 8.94
N LYS A 108 -18.61 6.20 10.05
CA LYS A 108 -17.91 7.42 10.44
C LYS A 108 -16.41 7.18 10.65
N PHE A 109 -16.05 6.03 11.22
CA PHE A 109 -14.63 5.68 11.42
C PHE A 109 -13.95 5.43 10.08
N PHE A 110 -14.60 4.69 9.17
CA PHE A 110 -14.07 4.44 7.84
C PHE A 110 -13.90 5.72 7.02
N ASP A 111 -14.91 6.59 7.01
CA ASP A 111 -14.85 7.89 6.29
C ASP A 111 -13.70 8.75 6.82
N ARG A 112 -13.52 8.78 8.14
CA ARG A 112 -12.41 9.49 8.76
C ARG A 112 -11.06 8.90 8.40
N TYR A 113 -10.92 7.57 8.46
CA TYR A 113 -9.71 6.87 8.03
C TYR A 113 -9.36 7.21 6.59
N MET A 114 -10.35 7.21 5.70
CA MET A 114 -10.19 7.54 4.29
C MET A 114 -9.70 8.97 4.06
N GLN A 115 -10.25 9.93 4.82
CA GLN A 115 -9.81 11.31 4.76
C GLN A 115 -8.34 11.44 5.21
N GLU A 116 -8.00 10.86 6.35
CA GLU A 116 -6.64 10.91 6.90
C GLU A 116 -5.61 10.19 6.01
N ALA A 117 -6.00 9.08 5.36
CA ALA A 117 -5.15 8.41 4.39
C ALA A 117 -4.87 9.29 3.16
N ARG A 118 -5.87 10.03 2.65
CA ARG A 118 -5.66 11.01 1.56
C ARG A 118 -4.72 12.13 1.99
N GLU A 119 -4.96 12.74 3.13
CA GLU A 119 -4.09 13.80 3.68
C GLU A 119 -2.64 13.30 3.87
N HIS A 120 -2.47 12.03 4.23
CA HIS A 120 -1.16 11.40 4.33
C HIS A 120 -0.49 11.25 2.94
N PHE A 121 -1.22 10.76 1.93
CA PHE A 121 -0.71 10.64 0.57
C PHE A 121 -0.38 12.00 -0.04
N ASP A 122 -1.22 13.02 0.17
CA ASP A 122 -0.97 14.38 -0.27
C ASP A 122 0.33 14.94 0.35
N TYR A 123 0.54 14.70 1.65
CA TYR A 123 1.78 15.09 2.32
C TYR A 123 3.02 14.37 1.75
N GLU A 124 2.93 13.07 1.46
CA GLU A 124 4.03 12.36 0.82
C GLU A 124 4.31 12.92 -0.58
N HIS A 125 3.28 13.23 -1.33
CA HIS A 125 3.37 13.80 -2.67
C HIS A 125 4.02 15.17 -2.69
N ASP A 126 3.59 16.05 -1.79
CA ASP A 126 3.97 17.46 -1.79
C ASP A 126 5.29 17.73 -1.05
N VAL A 127 5.65 16.87 -0.08
CA VAL A 127 6.79 17.12 0.82
C VAL A 127 7.81 16.00 0.75
N VAL A 128 7.41 14.74 1.01
CA VAL A 128 8.35 13.64 1.22
C VAL A 128 9.05 13.22 -0.07
N PHE A 129 8.29 13.01 -1.15
CA PHE A 129 8.87 12.55 -2.43
C PHE A 129 9.73 13.61 -3.10
N PRO A 130 9.36 14.91 -3.14
CA PRO A 130 10.27 15.95 -3.60
C PRO A 130 11.58 16.02 -2.79
N TYR A 131 11.48 15.91 -1.46
CA TYR A 131 12.65 15.86 -0.60
C TYR A 131 13.54 14.63 -0.89
N ALA A 132 12.97 13.44 -1.00
CA ALA A 132 13.69 12.23 -1.33
C ALA A 132 14.38 12.33 -2.71
N ARG A 133 13.75 12.95 -3.70
CA ARG A 133 14.34 13.22 -5.02
C ARG A 133 15.50 14.22 -4.93
N LEU A 134 15.40 15.24 -4.06
CA LEU A 134 16.50 16.16 -3.80
C LEU A 134 17.72 15.47 -3.17
N LEU A 135 17.50 14.60 -2.18
CA LEU A 135 18.56 13.78 -1.58
C LEU A 135 19.27 12.92 -2.63
N PHE A 136 18.48 12.30 -3.51
CA PHE A 136 19.02 11.48 -4.60
C PHE A 136 19.89 12.30 -5.56
N THR A 137 19.46 13.51 -5.95
CA THR A 137 20.13 14.31 -6.97
C THR A 137 21.28 15.15 -6.42
N LYS A 138 21.12 15.77 -5.26
CA LYS A 138 22.06 16.77 -4.71
C LYS A 138 22.87 16.26 -3.52
N ARG A 139 22.51 15.12 -2.94
CA ARG A 139 23.08 14.59 -1.69
C ARG A 139 23.03 15.56 -0.52
N ASP A 140 22.12 16.55 -0.59
CA ASP A 140 21.94 17.55 0.45
C ASP A 140 20.58 17.32 1.14
N SER A 141 20.60 17.33 2.49
CA SER A 141 19.44 16.94 3.29
C SER A 141 18.41 18.07 3.48
N GLY A 142 18.66 19.30 3.02
CA GLY A 142 17.73 20.41 3.27
C GLY A 142 17.29 20.53 4.74
N ASP A 143 16.25 21.31 5.00
CA ASP A 143 15.69 21.52 6.35
C ASP A 143 14.65 20.49 6.78
N TYR A 144 14.33 19.49 5.94
CA TYR A 144 13.31 18.48 6.25
C TYR A 144 13.79 17.52 7.34
N ARG A 145 12.96 17.34 8.38
CA ARG A 145 13.26 16.41 9.47
C ARG A 145 12.53 15.09 9.27
N MET A 146 13.25 14.03 8.95
CA MET A 146 12.73 12.66 8.82
C MET A 146 11.94 12.18 10.05
N GLN A 147 12.17 12.77 11.23
CA GLN A 147 11.43 12.47 12.45
C GLN A 147 9.95 12.84 12.35
N GLU A 148 9.62 13.93 11.66
CA GLU A 148 8.23 14.36 11.48
C GLU A 148 7.46 13.37 10.57
N TYR A 149 8.11 12.90 9.51
CA TYR A 149 7.53 11.85 8.66
C TYR A 149 7.24 10.56 9.41
N LYS A 150 8.20 10.08 10.22
CA LYS A 150 8.02 8.87 11.02
C LYS A 150 6.83 8.94 11.96
N HIS A 151 6.60 10.10 12.57
CA HIS A 151 5.47 10.29 13.49
C HIS A 151 4.13 10.17 12.76
N ARG A 152 3.98 10.83 11.62
CA ARG A 152 2.76 10.77 10.79
C ARG A 152 2.48 9.37 10.25
N HIS A 153 3.52 8.64 9.84
CA HIS A 153 3.40 7.28 9.31
C HIS A 153 2.90 6.27 10.37
N THR A 154 3.31 6.43 11.62
CA THR A 154 2.87 5.57 12.71
C THR A 154 1.37 5.71 12.96
N ASP A 155 0.85 6.94 12.88
CA ASP A 155 -0.57 7.23 13.14
C ASP A 155 -1.50 6.52 12.14
N ILE A 156 -1.16 6.50 10.85
CA ILE A 156 -2.00 5.85 9.81
C ILE A 156 -2.07 4.34 10.01
N ARG A 157 -0.95 3.69 10.35
CA ARG A 157 -0.93 2.25 10.61
C ARG A 157 -1.77 1.87 11.82
N VAL A 158 -1.66 2.61 12.91
CA VAL A 158 -2.47 2.37 14.13
C VAL A 158 -3.96 2.50 13.82
N LYS A 159 -4.34 3.47 13.02
CA LYS A 159 -5.75 3.66 12.62
C LYS A 159 -6.28 2.55 11.74
N LEU A 160 -5.45 1.98 10.86
CA LEU A 160 -5.84 0.80 10.07
C LEU A 160 -6.08 -0.41 11.00
N GLU A 161 -5.17 -0.66 11.93
CA GLU A 161 -5.31 -1.72 12.96
C GLU A 161 -6.60 -1.51 13.79
N ASP A 162 -6.90 -0.26 14.19
CA ASP A 162 -8.13 0.09 14.90
C ASP A 162 -9.38 -0.17 14.04
N LEU A 163 -9.34 0.15 12.74
CA LEU A 163 -10.44 -0.13 11.81
C LEU A 163 -10.68 -1.64 11.68
N GLU A 164 -9.64 -2.45 11.52
CA GLU A 164 -9.75 -3.91 11.47
C GLU A 164 -10.37 -4.47 12.75
N HIS A 165 -9.94 -4.00 13.92
CA HIS A 165 -10.53 -4.40 15.21
C HIS A 165 -12.00 -4.01 15.34
N LEU A 166 -12.37 -2.81 14.89
CA LEU A 166 -13.76 -2.35 14.90
C LEU A 166 -14.63 -3.19 13.95
N LEU A 167 -14.13 -3.50 12.75
CA LEU A 167 -14.81 -4.38 11.80
C LEU A 167 -15.08 -5.75 12.45
N LEU A 168 -14.05 -6.41 12.98
CA LEU A 168 -14.20 -7.72 13.62
C LEU A 168 -15.17 -7.70 14.79
N ARG A 169 -15.24 -6.59 15.54
CA ARG A 169 -16.09 -6.47 16.75
C ARG A 169 -17.54 -6.18 16.42
N TYR A 170 -17.81 -5.40 15.37
CA TYR A 170 -19.14 -4.85 15.10
C TYR A 170 -19.79 -5.33 13.81
N LEU A 171 -19.12 -6.17 13.02
CA LEU A 171 -19.74 -6.83 11.88
C LEU A 171 -20.94 -7.67 12.34
N PRO A 172 -22.01 -7.74 11.53
CA PRO A 172 -23.18 -8.56 11.86
C PRO A 172 -22.79 -10.02 12.11
N PRO A 173 -23.30 -10.67 13.18
CA PRO A 173 -22.94 -12.05 13.54
C PRO A 173 -23.35 -13.10 12.49
N LEU A 174 -24.29 -12.76 11.60
CA LEU A 174 -24.74 -13.60 10.50
C LEU A 174 -24.14 -13.20 9.15
N LEU A 175 -23.03 -12.44 9.17
CA LEU A 175 -22.34 -12.07 7.95
C LEU A 175 -21.85 -13.32 7.22
N ASP A 176 -22.11 -13.38 5.91
CA ASP A 176 -21.53 -14.41 5.06
C ASP A 176 -19.99 -14.40 5.14
N ALA A 177 -19.42 -15.58 5.37
CA ALA A 177 -17.98 -15.73 5.57
C ALA A 177 -17.15 -15.26 4.36
N SER A 178 -17.72 -15.31 3.16
CA SER A 178 -17.05 -14.84 1.94
C SER A 178 -17.01 -13.31 1.89
N LEU A 179 -18.07 -12.64 2.34
CA LEU A 179 -18.10 -11.17 2.47
C LEU A 179 -17.17 -10.69 3.58
N ALA A 180 -17.16 -11.36 4.73
CA ALA A 180 -16.23 -11.05 5.82
C ALA A 180 -14.76 -11.15 5.36
N ARG A 181 -14.42 -12.22 4.65
CA ARG A 181 -13.07 -12.40 4.09
C ARG A 181 -12.69 -11.29 3.11
N ARG A 182 -13.59 -10.92 2.19
CA ARG A 182 -13.34 -9.84 1.21
C ARG A 182 -13.19 -8.46 1.83
N LEU A 183 -13.74 -8.26 3.03
CA LEU A 183 -13.64 -7.00 3.75
C LEU A 183 -12.33 -6.89 4.55
N LEU A 184 -11.79 -8.03 5.01
CA LEU A 184 -10.59 -8.10 5.86
C LEU A 184 -9.30 -8.40 5.08
N TYR A 185 -9.42 -8.86 3.83
CA TYR A 185 -8.31 -9.25 2.95
C TYR A 185 -8.50 -8.74 1.51
#